data_8dd94852f3c6b5b9a77d8909b0348873
#
_entry.id   8dd94852f3c6b5b9a77d8909b0348873
#
_cell.length_a   1.000
_cell.length_b   1.000
_cell.length_c   1.000
_cell.angle_alpha   90.00
_cell.angle_beta   90.00
_cell.angle_gamma   90.00
#
_symmetry.space_group_name_H-M   'P 1'
#
loop_
_entity.id
_entity.type
_entity.pdbx_description
1 polymer ?
#
loop_
_entity_poly.entity_id
_entity_poly.type
_entity_poly.pdbx_seq_one_letter_code
_entity_poly.pdbx_strand_id
1 'polypeptide(L)'
;MDTTELLIEALAMQDVIIEKQRSDRRARKLELWVRQVRENACCYHCAGPLYGVHSWRQRTLKGPAVGAFNHVKIYFFQLQAACGMCQRVRLAYAPYIHPAFKNMTTAFAEVVGQQMEEMTCEAVSRLNICNSKQLWKLDQWRMQKMKEYEEYKKLLEIANVKLMSADEVHMRTIKPKNKKYKKQEWTKKFITNLVCYNHSKVIANAAGRTATSLKKCLMELTNEQRLAVQFLAVDMHDGFISSARELCPNAKIAVDRFHLAQKLNEKFDEVRKEELAKVKKLKEKHEFLEEMLSGSKRFILVERDKDKLPQSDHDDLAKLKMLNENINTAMILVEYFHRLLDRKTVKSFSTGLDKWFGLVKVSGLKPLKSFAKLVKKYFDEIKTYVSSHLTTAVSEGLNNKIKVLKRMGYGYTNQKSFMNKILQRCGFLNSTYIDTTGWIWGHFEALA
;
A
#
# COMPACT_ATOMS: atom_id res chain seq x y z
N MET A 1 22.64 12.23 38.33
CA MET A 1 22.27 10.92 37.82
C MET A 1 23.55 10.20 37.47
N ASP A 2 23.79 9.03 38.07
CA ASP A 2 24.97 8.23 37.79
C ASP A 2 24.95 7.72 36.34
N THR A 3 26.12 7.53 35.76
CA THR A 3 26.26 7.00 34.38
C THR A 3 25.55 5.66 34.20
N THR A 4 25.47 4.89 35.26
CA THR A 4 24.78 3.57 35.29
C THR A 4 23.26 3.73 35.25
N GLU A 5 22.71 4.72 35.96
CA GLU A 5 21.28 5.04 35.97
C GLU A 5 20.85 5.53 34.57
N LEU A 6 21.62 6.43 33.95
CA LEU A 6 21.37 6.87 32.56
C LEU A 6 21.35 5.72 31.57
N LEU A 7 22.23 4.73 31.76
CA LEU A 7 22.32 3.59 30.88
C LEU A 7 21.10 2.64 31.07
N ILE A 8 20.65 2.45 32.30
CA ILE A 8 19.45 1.67 32.63
C ILE A 8 18.21 2.31 32.01
N GLU A 9 18.09 3.64 32.12
CA GLU A 9 17.00 4.40 31.50
C GLU A 9 17.02 4.31 29.97
N ALA A 10 18.21 4.51 29.35
CA ALA A 10 18.38 4.38 27.89
C ALA A 10 18.05 2.98 27.34
N LEU A 11 18.19 1.95 28.19
CA LEU A 11 17.81 0.58 27.85
C LEU A 11 16.33 0.26 28.14
N ALA A 12 15.61 1.20 28.76
CA ALA A 12 14.24 1.01 29.28
C ALA A 12 14.13 -0.26 30.16
N MET A 13 15.08 -0.46 31.06
CA MET A 13 15.12 -1.56 32.01
C MET A 13 14.98 -1.02 33.44
N GLN A 14 14.00 -1.48 34.17
CA GLN A 14 13.78 -1.11 35.57
C GLN A 14 14.12 -2.30 36.49
N ASP A 15 14.39 -2.02 37.75
CA ASP A 15 14.71 -3.03 38.77
C ASP A 15 15.82 -3.98 38.34
N VAL A 16 16.92 -3.40 37.81
CA VAL A 16 18.10 -4.15 37.39
C VAL A 16 19.40 -3.51 37.90
N ILE A 17 20.44 -4.29 38.03
CA ILE A 17 21.80 -3.85 38.37
C ILE A 17 22.74 -4.25 37.22
N ILE A 18 23.54 -3.31 36.76
CA ILE A 18 24.62 -3.59 35.81
C ILE A 18 25.86 -4.01 36.60
N GLU A 19 26.19 -5.27 36.57
CA GLU A 19 27.34 -5.83 37.29
C GLU A 19 28.66 -5.63 36.57
N LYS A 20 28.61 -5.60 35.23
CA LYS A 20 29.80 -5.46 34.38
C LYS A 20 29.42 -4.86 33.04
N GLN A 21 30.32 -4.06 32.51
CA GLN A 21 30.22 -3.53 31.13
C GLN A 21 31.54 -3.68 30.38
N ARG A 22 31.43 -3.89 29.07
CA ARG A 22 32.55 -3.92 28.13
C ARG A 22 32.14 -3.21 26.85
N SER A 23 32.99 -2.26 26.42
CA SER A 23 32.74 -1.53 25.17
C SER A 23 33.90 -1.71 24.18
N ASP A 24 33.56 -1.79 22.90
CA ASP A 24 34.48 -1.73 21.78
C ASP A 24 34.00 -0.62 20.84
N ARG A 25 34.70 0.51 20.85
CA ARG A 25 34.34 1.68 20.02
C ARG A 25 34.53 1.43 18.53
N ARG A 26 35.60 0.65 18.15
CA ARG A 26 35.83 0.33 16.74
C ARG A 26 34.78 -0.58 16.17
N ALA A 27 34.39 -1.60 16.91
CA ALA A 27 33.31 -2.51 16.54
C ALA A 27 31.90 -1.92 16.85
N ARG A 28 31.80 -0.74 17.45
CA ARG A 28 30.54 -0.10 17.90
C ARG A 28 29.70 -1.05 18.75
N LYS A 29 30.35 -1.86 19.60
CA LYS A 29 29.74 -2.92 20.40
C LYS A 29 29.77 -2.54 21.88
N LEU A 30 28.63 -2.77 22.56
CA LEU A 30 28.47 -2.66 24.01
C LEU A 30 27.94 -4.01 24.55
N GLU A 31 28.64 -4.58 25.52
CA GLU A 31 28.23 -5.78 26.23
C GLU A 31 28.00 -5.44 27.70
N LEU A 32 26.84 -5.86 28.20
CA LEU A 32 26.38 -5.57 29.56
C LEU A 32 26.01 -6.87 30.26
N TRP A 33 26.45 -7.05 31.51
CA TRP A 33 26.02 -8.11 32.41
C TRP A 33 25.05 -7.48 33.39
N VAL A 34 23.78 -7.87 33.31
CA VAL A 34 22.67 -7.21 33.99
C VAL A 34 21.93 -8.25 34.83
N ARG A 35 21.77 -8.00 36.12
CA ARG A 35 21.05 -8.84 37.03
C ARG A 35 19.76 -8.16 37.50
N GLN A 36 18.68 -8.94 37.58
CA GLN A 36 17.38 -8.47 38.11
C GLN A 36 17.48 -8.22 39.61
N VAL A 37 16.90 -7.11 40.07
CA VAL A 37 16.77 -6.79 41.48
C VAL A 37 15.74 -7.74 42.10
N ARG A 38 15.96 -8.12 43.34
CA ARG A 38 15.16 -9.11 44.07
C ARG A 38 13.97 -8.49 44.79
N GLU A 39 14.12 -7.28 45.32
CA GLU A 39 13.23 -6.67 46.31
C GLU A 39 11.77 -6.58 45.84
N ASN A 40 11.52 -6.26 44.57
CA ASN A 40 10.17 -6.12 44.00
C ASN A 40 9.82 -7.20 42.98
N ALA A 41 10.55 -8.33 43.02
CA ALA A 41 10.36 -9.37 42.00
C ALA A 41 9.04 -10.11 42.21
N CYS A 42 8.21 -10.17 41.19
CA CYS A 42 6.96 -10.90 41.16
C CYS A 42 6.99 -12.09 40.19
N CYS A 43 6.12 -13.05 40.41
CA CYS A 43 6.02 -14.28 39.62
C CYS A 43 5.53 -13.97 38.18
N TYR A 44 6.24 -14.49 37.17
CA TYR A 44 5.83 -14.37 35.77
C TYR A 44 4.44 -14.99 35.48
N HIS A 45 4.00 -15.98 36.30
CA HIS A 45 2.77 -16.73 36.03
C HIS A 45 1.52 -16.12 36.69
N CYS A 46 1.63 -15.63 37.94
CA CYS A 46 0.49 -15.19 38.73
C CYS A 46 0.68 -13.82 39.39
N ALA A 47 1.74 -13.10 39.07
CA ALA A 47 2.14 -11.84 39.69
C ALA A 47 2.38 -11.88 41.21
N GLY A 48 2.23 -13.02 41.84
CA GLY A 48 2.46 -13.18 43.29
C GLY A 48 3.92 -12.96 43.69
N PRO A 49 4.18 -12.67 44.99
CA PRO A 49 5.52 -12.39 45.48
C PRO A 49 6.44 -13.59 45.38
N LEU A 50 7.72 -13.32 45.09
CA LEU A 50 8.77 -14.32 45.05
C LEU A 50 9.66 -14.21 46.28
N TYR A 51 10.00 -15.36 46.90
CA TYR A 51 10.77 -15.44 48.12
C TYR A 51 12.09 -16.20 47.91
N GLY A 52 13.14 -15.66 48.49
CA GLY A 52 14.48 -16.25 48.40
C GLY A 52 15.10 -16.18 47.02
N VAL A 53 16.17 -16.90 46.83
CA VAL A 53 16.85 -17.07 45.52
C VAL A 53 17.08 -18.57 45.35
N HIS A 54 16.45 -19.17 44.35
CA HIS A 54 16.71 -20.55 43.98
C HIS A 54 17.90 -20.62 42.98
N SER A 55 17.85 -19.81 41.93
CA SER A 55 18.89 -19.74 40.90
C SER A 55 18.76 -18.50 40.03
N TRP A 56 19.74 -18.30 39.14
CA TRP A 56 19.73 -17.24 38.15
C TRP A 56 19.73 -17.86 36.76
N ARG A 57 18.72 -17.55 35.95
CA ARG A 57 18.64 -17.99 34.56
C ARG A 57 19.29 -16.95 33.64
N GLN A 58 20.42 -17.30 33.06
CA GLN A 58 21.07 -16.44 32.07
C GLN A 58 20.33 -16.44 30.74
N ARG A 59 20.12 -15.24 30.18
CA ARG A 59 19.61 -15.00 28.83
C ARG A 59 20.56 -14.04 28.09
N THR A 60 20.60 -14.16 26.79
CA THR A 60 21.25 -13.16 25.94
C THR A 60 20.18 -12.39 25.19
N LEU A 61 20.15 -11.07 25.43
CA LEU A 61 19.18 -10.17 24.81
C LEU A 61 19.90 -9.17 23.91
N LYS A 62 19.24 -8.71 22.85
CA LYS A 62 19.62 -7.53 22.10
C LYS A 62 18.95 -6.31 22.72
N GLY A 63 19.71 -5.26 22.96
CA GLY A 63 19.23 -3.96 23.43
C GLY A 63 19.23 -2.90 22.32
N PRO A 64 18.51 -1.78 22.50
CA PRO A 64 18.55 -0.65 21.59
C PRO A 64 19.95 -0.04 21.53
N ALA A 65 20.22 0.75 20.48
CA ALA A 65 21.47 1.48 20.36
C ALA A 65 21.62 2.49 21.52
N VAL A 66 22.84 2.62 22.03
CA VAL A 66 23.17 3.57 23.11
C VAL A 66 24.35 4.41 22.65
N GLY A 67 24.13 5.70 22.45
CA GLY A 67 25.14 6.61 21.92
C GLY A 67 25.73 6.10 20.59
N ALA A 68 27.05 5.91 20.55
CA ALA A 68 27.75 5.43 19.35
C ALA A 68 27.68 3.88 19.17
N PHE A 69 27.09 3.17 20.11
CA PHE A 69 27.02 1.71 20.09
C PHE A 69 25.71 1.24 19.51
N ASN A 70 25.74 0.69 18.30
CA ASN A 70 24.57 0.11 17.62
C ASN A 70 24.46 -1.42 17.76
N HIS A 71 25.44 -2.07 18.40
CA HIS A 71 25.44 -3.49 18.73
C HIS A 71 25.44 -3.66 20.24
N VAL A 72 24.28 -3.55 20.86
CA VAL A 72 24.12 -3.73 22.32
C VAL A 72 23.70 -5.16 22.64
N LYS A 73 24.54 -5.86 23.39
CA LYS A 73 24.31 -7.23 23.84
C LYS A 73 24.21 -7.27 25.34
N ILE A 74 23.13 -7.81 25.87
CA ILE A 74 22.84 -7.85 27.29
C ILE A 74 22.81 -9.32 27.74
N TYR A 75 23.73 -9.67 28.64
CA TYR A 75 23.73 -10.93 29.36
C TYR A 75 22.87 -10.73 30.62
N PHE A 76 21.62 -11.12 30.53
CA PHE A 76 20.62 -10.85 31.56
C PHE A 76 20.46 -12.07 32.47
N PHE A 77 20.61 -11.86 33.80
CA PHE A 77 20.41 -12.85 34.83
C PHE A 77 19.02 -12.63 35.46
N GLN A 78 18.06 -13.46 35.06
CA GLN A 78 16.69 -13.44 35.52
C GLN A 78 16.55 -14.27 36.80
N LEU A 79 15.94 -13.68 37.82
CA LEU A 79 15.70 -14.35 39.10
C LEU A 79 14.76 -15.58 38.94
N GLN A 80 15.10 -16.64 39.60
CA GLN A 80 14.27 -17.84 39.80
C GLN A 80 14.11 -18.08 41.26
N ALA A 81 12.88 -18.08 41.76
CA ALA A 81 12.59 -18.14 43.21
C ALA A 81 11.25 -18.84 43.52
N ALA A 82 11.01 -19.16 44.78
CA ALA A 82 9.75 -19.75 45.21
C ALA A 82 8.63 -18.70 45.16
N CYS A 83 7.51 -19.03 44.53
CA CYS A 83 6.32 -18.20 44.49
C CYS A 83 5.38 -18.53 45.63
N GLY A 84 5.01 -17.52 46.41
CA GLY A 84 4.08 -17.70 47.54
C GLY A 84 2.68 -18.15 47.15
N MET A 85 2.22 -17.70 45.94
CA MET A 85 0.88 -18.08 45.45
C MET A 85 0.88 -19.39 44.65
N CYS A 86 1.83 -19.59 43.74
CA CYS A 86 1.89 -20.81 42.93
C CYS A 86 2.43 -22.03 43.70
N GLN A 87 3.06 -21.86 44.84
CA GLN A 87 3.76 -22.89 45.64
C GLN A 87 4.80 -23.66 44.81
N ARG A 88 5.45 -22.98 43.82
CA ARG A 88 6.45 -23.57 42.92
C ARG A 88 7.58 -22.58 42.67
N VAL A 89 8.74 -23.10 42.31
CA VAL A 89 9.84 -22.27 41.80
C VAL A 89 9.47 -21.69 40.46
N ARG A 90 9.52 -20.35 40.30
CA ARG A 90 9.11 -19.62 39.13
C ARG A 90 10.16 -18.57 38.72
N LEU A 91 10.16 -18.22 37.45
CA LEU A 91 10.91 -17.07 36.97
C LEU A 91 10.22 -15.77 37.42
N ALA A 92 11.01 -14.81 37.78
CA ALA A 92 10.52 -13.44 38.00
C ALA A 92 10.04 -12.83 36.70
N TYR A 93 9.01 -11.98 36.79
CA TYR A 93 8.55 -11.19 35.66
C TYR A 93 9.62 -10.16 35.27
N ALA A 94 9.82 -9.98 33.98
CA ALA A 94 10.79 -9.06 33.41
C ALA A 94 10.15 -8.37 32.20
N PRO A 95 9.51 -7.19 32.39
CA PRO A 95 8.72 -6.49 31.36
C PRO A 95 9.55 -6.08 30.15
N TYR A 96 10.83 -5.87 30.35
CA TYR A 96 11.79 -5.49 29.31
C TYR A 96 12.20 -6.66 28.37
N ILE A 97 11.76 -7.91 28.63
CA ILE A 97 11.95 -9.03 27.69
C ILE A 97 10.72 -9.09 26.77
N HIS A 98 10.96 -8.99 25.46
CA HIS A 98 9.86 -9.01 24.50
C HIS A 98 9.01 -10.31 24.63
N PRO A 99 7.66 -10.21 24.76
CA PRO A 99 6.81 -11.36 25.08
C PRO A 99 6.86 -12.48 24.04
N ALA A 100 6.97 -12.15 22.75
CA ALA A 100 7.05 -13.13 21.66
C ALA A 100 8.49 -13.46 21.21
N PHE A 101 9.45 -12.54 21.41
CA PHE A 101 10.85 -12.68 20.95
C PHE A 101 11.81 -12.58 22.13
N LYS A 102 11.99 -13.69 22.83
CA LYS A 102 12.71 -13.79 24.13
C LYS A 102 14.22 -13.48 24.08
N ASN A 103 14.78 -13.20 22.93
CA ASN A 103 16.19 -12.85 22.70
C ASN A 103 16.41 -11.36 22.40
N MET A 104 15.41 -10.52 22.62
CA MET A 104 15.52 -9.06 22.50
C MET A 104 14.72 -8.37 23.60
N THR A 105 15.14 -7.13 23.89
CA THR A 105 14.34 -6.27 24.79
C THR A 105 13.13 -5.71 24.06
N THR A 106 12.09 -5.33 24.80
CA THR A 106 10.91 -4.62 24.29
C THR A 106 11.32 -3.29 23.63
N ALA A 107 12.22 -2.55 24.28
CA ALA A 107 12.74 -1.28 23.72
C ALA A 107 13.47 -1.48 22.36
N PHE A 108 14.29 -2.54 22.23
CA PHE A 108 14.91 -2.86 20.96
C PHE A 108 13.87 -3.20 19.89
N ALA A 109 12.89 -4.03 20.22
CA ALA A 109 11.82 -4.43 19.30
C ALA A 109 11.00 -3.24 18.83
N GLU A 110 10.74 -2.25 19.73
CA GLU A 110 10.03 -1.04 19.38
C GLU A 110 10.83 -0.16 18.41
N VAL A 111 12.11 0.13 18.72
CA VAL A 111 12.99 0.93 17.85
C VAL A 111 13.09 0.31 16.45
N VAL A 112 13.39 -0.98 16.34
CA VAL A 112 13.50 -1.62 15.02
C VAL A 112 12.13 -1.75 14.34
N GLY A 113 11.04 -1.86 15.12
CA GLY A 113 9.67 -1.85 14.63
C GLY A 113 9.32 -0.55 13.92
N GLN A 114 9.60 0.59 14.56
CA GLN A 114 9.43 1.94 13.98
C GLN A 114 10.31 2.14 12.74
N GLN A 115 11.58 1.72 12.80
CA GLN A 115 12.46 1.76 11.63
C GLN A 115 11.91 0.94 10.45
N MET A 116 11.31 -0.24 10.71
CA MET A 116 10.69 -1.07 9.67
C MET A 116 9.43 -0.44 9.07
N GLU A 117 8.81 0.53 9.70
CA GLU A 117 7.73 1.31 9.10
C GLU A 117 8.24 2.13 7.90
N GLU A 118 9.51 2.58 7.92
CA GLU A 118 10.10 3.41 6.87
C GLU A 118 11.15 2.70 6.01
N MET A 119 11.74 1.60 6.49
CA MET A 119 12.85 0.91 5.85
C MET A 119 12.52 -0.57 5.58
N THR A 120 13.36 -1.22 4.76
CA THR A 120 13.27 -2.68 4.57
C THR A 120 13.87 -3.41 5.77
N CYS A 121 13.39 -4.62 6.06
CA CYS A 121 13.97 -5.46 7.13
C CYS A 121 15.48 -5.70 6.95
N GLU A 122 15.97 -5.75 5.70
CA GLU A 122 17.40 -5.89 5.43
C GLU A 122 18.20 -4.63 5.77
N ALA A 123 17.66 -3.45 5.46
CA ALA A 123 18.29 -2.19 5.83
C ALA A 123 18.35 -2.03 7.36
N VAL A 124 17.25 -2.30 8.06
CA VAL A 124 17.18 -2.29 9.53
C VAL A 124 18.12 -3.35 10.13
N SER A 125 18.21 -4.54 9.51
CA SER A 125 19.11 -5.61 9.91
C SER A 125 20.60 -5.17 9.89
N ARG A 126 21.01 -4.47 8.82
CA ARG A 126 22.38 -3.94 8.72
C ARG A 126 22.66 -2.83 9.74
N LEU A 127 21.71 -1.92 9.96
CA LEU A 127 21.87 -0.83 10.93
C LEU A 127 22.02 -1.33 12.38
N ASN A 128 21.22 -2.34 12.74
CA ASN A 128 21.13 -2.84 14.12
C ASN A 128 21.87 -4.17 14.33
N ILE A 129 22.62 -4.65 13.35
CA ILE A 129 23.40 -5.91 13.40
C ILE A 129 22.54 -7.07 13.92
N CYS A 130 21.42 -7.35 13.27
CA CYS A 130 20.48 -8.39 13.67
C CYS A 130 19.96 -9.19 12.47
N ASN A 131 19.29 -10.30 12.72
CA ASN A 131 18.81 -11.21 11.67
C ASN A 131 17.56 -10.66 10.97
N SER A 132 17.62 -10.44 9.65
CA SER A 132 16.52 -9.90 8.86
C SER A 132 15.26 -10.77 8.87
N LYS A 133 15.39 -12.11 8.93
CA LYS A 133 14.25 -13.03 9.02
C LYS A 133 13.52 -12.88 10.35
N GLN A 134 14.28 -12.63 11.43
CA GLN A 134 13.69 -12.39 12.76
C GLN A 134 12.97 -11.03 12.78
N LEU A 135 13.56 -9.99 12.19
CA LEU A 135 12.91 -8.69 12.03
C LEU A 135 11.63 -8.80 11.22
N TRP A 136 11.65 -9.54 10.12
CA TRP A 136 10.42 -9.77 9.35
C TRP A 136 9.31 -10.42 10.19
N LYS A 137 9.63 -11.42 11.00
CA LYS A 137 8.66 -12.06 11.92
C LYS A 137 8.14 -11.06 12.96
N LEU A 138 9.03 -10.23 13.51
CA LEU A 138 8.66 -9.17 14.45
C LEU A 138 7.72 -8.15 13.80
N ASP A 139 8.02 -7.66 12.58
CA ASP A 139 7.19 -6.72 11.86
C ASP A 139 5.78 -7.30 11.56
N GLN A 140 5.69 -8.58 11.17
CA GLN A 140 4.39 -9.25 10.98
C GLN A 140 3.61 -9.38 12.28
N TRP A 141 4.27 -9.76 13.38
CA TRP A 141 3.66 -9.86 14.70
C TRP A 141 3.17 -8.48 15.17
N ARG A 142 4.00 -7.46 15.04
CA ARG A 142 3.69 -6.08 15.41
C ARG A 142 2.47 -5.54 14.65
N MET A 143 2.44 -5.69 13.33
CA MET A 143 1.27 -5.29 12.52
C MET A 143 0.00 -6.07 12.89
N GLN A 144 0.12 -7.34 13.23
CA GLN A 144 -1.03 -8.13 13.69
C GLN A 144 -1.56 -7.61 15.02
N LYS A 145 -0.67 -7.30 15.98
CA LYS A 145 -1.05 -6.73 17.27
C LYS A 145 -1.69 -5.36 17.13
N MET A 146 -1.12 -4.46 16.30
CA MET A 146 -1.72 -3.17 16.01
C MET A 146 -3.17 -3.28 15.50
N LYS A 147 -3.49 -4.28 14.67
CA LYS A 147 -4.87 -4.50 14.21
C LYS A 147 -5.84 -4.93 15.31
N GLU A 148 -5.34 -5.56 16.35
CA GLU A 148 -6.14 -6.02 17.50
C GLU A 148 -6.45 -4.88 18.48
N TYR A 149 -5.72 -3.76 18.41
CA TYR A 149 -5.88 -2.60 19.29
C TYR A 149 -7.17 -1.81 19.00
N GLU A 150 -7.82 -1.40 20.08
CA GLU A 150 -9.05 -0.59 20.00
C GLU A 150 -8.80 0.79 19.35
N GLU A 151 -7.62 1.38 19.55
CA GLU A 151 -7.24 2.64 18.89
C GLU A 151 -7.25 2.52 17.36
N TYR A 152 -6.73 1.41 16.81
CA TYR A 152 -6.77 1.18 15.36
C TYR A 152 -8.21 1.05 14.85
N LYS A 153 -9.06 0.33 15.58
CA LYS A 153 -10.48 0.19 15.25
C LYS A 153 -11.19 1.53 15.32
N LYS A 154 -11.00 2.30 16.41
CA LYS A 154 -11.55 3.65 16.56
C LYS A 154 -11.09 4.59 15.45
N LEU A 155 -9.80 4.56 15.06
CA LEU A 155 -9.31 5.37 13.92
C LEU A 155 -10.04 5.05 12.62
N LEU A 156 -10.33 3.77 12.35
CA LEU A 156 -11.10 3.38 11.18
C LEU A 156 -12.57 3.84 11.31
N GLU A 157 -13.18 3.73 12.48
CA GLU A 157 -14.58 4.12 12.72
C GLU A 157 -14.81 5.63 12.60
N ILE A 158 -13.87 6.47 13.07
CA ILE A 158 -13.97 7.94 12.98
C ILE A 158 -13.49 8.50 11.64
N ALA A 159 -12.93 7.67 10.77
CA ALA A 159 -12.46 8.12 9.46
C ALA A 159 -13.61 8.72 8.64
N ASN A 160 -13.38 9.95 8.13
CA ASN A 160 -14.34 10.60 7.26
C ASN A 160 -14.34 9.96 5.87
N VAL A 161 -15.25 9.05 5.64
CA VAL A 161 -15.36 8.23 4.42
C VAL A 161 -16.29 8.81 3.35
N LYS A 162 -16.64 10.11 3.43
CA LYS A 162 -17.57 10.73 2.47
C LYS A 162 -17.08 10.64 1.02
N LEU A 163 -15.78 10.78 0.82
CA LEU A 163 -15.14 10.73 -0.50
C LEU A 163 -14.14 9.58 -0.54
N MET A 164 -14.38 8.61 -1.40
CA MET A 164 -13.57 7.40 -1.49
C MET A 164 -13.26 7.02 -2.93
N SER A 165 -12.25 6.19 -3.09
CA SER A 165 -11.99 5.47 -4.34
C SER A 165 -11.55 4.04 -4.07
N ALA A 166 -11.79 3.18 -5.06
CA ALA A 166 -11.26 1.83 -5.07
C ALA A 166 -10.50 1.60 -6.39
N ASP A 167 -9.29 1.11 -6.26
CA ASP A 167 -8.41 0.81 -7.39
C ASP A 167 -7.58 -0.43 -7.09
N GLU A 168 -7.01 -1.04 -8.12
CA GLU A 168 -6.20 -2.23 -7.96
C GLU A 168 -4.73 -2.02 -8.31
N VAL A 169 -3.87 -2.68 -7.54
CA VAL A 169 -2.43 -2.72 -7.82
C VAL A 169 -2.02 -4.14 -8.18
N HIS A 170 -1.31 -4.26 -9.31
CA HIS A 170 -0.69 -5.52 -9.69
C HIS A 170 0.45 -5.88 -8.73
N MET A 171 0.28 -6.98 -8.00
CA MET A 171 1.29 -7.47 -7.06
C MET A 171 2.41 -8.22 -7.79
N ARG A 172 2.08 -9.32 -8.45
CA ARG A 172 3.04 -10.17 -9.18
C ARG A 172 2.36 -11.06 -10.21
N THR A 173 3.14 -11.52 -11.16
CA THR A 173 2.74 -12.58 -12.10
C THR A 173 3.42 -13.90 -11.68
N ILE A 174 2.65 -14.95 -11.54
CA ILE A 174 3.15 -16.29 -11.22
C ILE A 174 3.29 -17.06 -12.51
N LYS A 175 4.52 -17.54 -12.78
CA LYS A 175 4.79 -18.47 -13.89
C LYS A 175 4.26 -19.86 -13.52
N PRO A 176 3.65 -20.60 -14.45
CA PRO A 176 3.26 -21.99 -14.21
C PRO A 176 4.49 -22.84 -13.86
N LYS A 177 4.36 -23.69 -12.84
CA LYS A 177 5.48 -24.53 -12.35
C LYS A 177 5.93 -25.58 -13.36
N ASN A 178 5.08 -26.00 -14.27
CA ASN A 178 5.34 -27.07 -15.23
C ASN A 178 5.38 -26.53 -16.67
N LYS A 179 6.56 -26.49 -17.27
CA LYS A 179 6.75 -26.13 -18.68
C LYS A 179 6.13 -27.14 -19.66
N LYS A 180 5.79 -28.38 -19.21
CA LYS A 180 5.20 -29.43 -20.02
C LYS A 180 3.75 -29.14 -20.47
N TYR A 181 3.02 -28.28 -19.72
CA TYR A 181 1.67 -27.91 -20.11
C TYR A 181 1.68 -26.52 -20.75
N LYS A 182 1.81 -26.49 -22.09
CA LYS A 182 1.79 -25.24 -22.91
C LYS A 182 0.53 -24.37 -22.75
N LYS A 183 -0.50 -24.82 -22.01
CA LYS A 183 -1.79 -24.12 -21.79
C LYS A 183 -1.96 -23.51 -20.40
N GLN A 184 -0.99 -23.60 -19.47
CA GLN A 184 -1.12 -22.91 -18.18
C GLN A 184 -0.82 -21.43 -18.34
N GLU A 185 -1.85 -20.60 -18.26
CA GLU A 185 -1.72 -19.15 -18.30
C GLU A 185 -0.99 -18.60 -17.08
N TRP A 186 -0.28 -17.49 -17.29
CA TRP A 186 0.38 -16.75 -16.23
C TRP A 186 -0.67 -16.13 -15.31
N THR A 187 -0.67 -16.51 -14.03
CA THR A 187 -1.62 -15.97 -13.07
C THR A 187 -1.12 -14.62 -12.53
N LYS A 188 -1.83 -13.55 -12.87
CA LYS A 188 -1.58 -12.21 -12.32
C LYS A 188 -2.29 -12.07 -10.97
N LYS A 189 -1.56 -11.70 -9.92
CA LYS A 189 -2.13 -11.38 -8.60
C LYS A 189 -2.28 -9.88 -8.43
N PHE A 190 -3.44 -9.47 -7.97
CA PHE A 190 -3.80 -8.08 -7.70
C PHE A 190 -4.20 -7.90 -6.24
N ILE A 191 -4.19 -6.66 -5.79
CA ILE A 191 -4.74 -6.20 -4.51
C ILE A 191 -5.65 -5.03 -4.82
N THR A 192 -6.90 -5.10 -4.40
CA THR A 192 -7.84 -3.98 -4.40
C THR A 192 -7.59 -3.17 -3.14
N ASN A 193 -7.42 -1.86 -3.28
CA ASN A 193 -7.25 -0.91 -2.18
C ASN A 193 -8.43 0.03 -2.12
N LEU A 194 -8.97 0.27 -0.94
CA LEU A 194 -9.99 1.26 -0.66
C LEU A 194 -9.33 2.48 -0.03
N VAL A 195 -9.43 3.62 -0.70
CA VAL A 195 -8.77 4.87 -0.34
C VAL A 195 -9.78 5.88 0.16
N CYS A 196 -9.51 6.48 1.31
CA CYS A 196 -10.22 7.62 1.84
C CYS A 196 -9.51 8.92 1.43
N TYR A 197 -10.22 9.80 0.71
CA TYR A 197 -9.65 11.06 0.20
C TYR A 197 -9.34 12.05 1.30
N ASN A 198 -10.26 12.21 2.26
CA ASN A 198 -10.12 13.19 3.34
C ASN A 198 -8.83 12.99 4.16
N HIS A 199 -8.35 11.77 4.24
CA HIS A 199 -7.12 11.43 4.96
C HIS A 199 -5.95 11.09 4.05
N SER A 200 -6.17 10.96 2.74
CA SER A 200 -5.16 10.46 1.78
C SER A 200 -4.55 9.13 2.23
N LYS A 201 -5.40 8.18 2.69
CA LYS A 201 -4.99 6.91 3.29
C LYS A 201 -5.72 5.72 2.67
N VAL A 202 -5.01 4.59 2.58
CA VAL A 202 -5.63 3.28 2.34
C VAL A 202 -6.23 2.80 3.66
N ILE A 203 -7.56 2.64 3.71
CA ILE A 203 -8.28 2.23 4.91
C ILE A 203 -8.60 0.74 4.93
N ALA A 204 -8.73 0.12 3.77
CA ALA A 204 -8.92 -1.32 3.64
C ALA A 204 -8.25 -1.85 2.37
N ASN A 205 -7.90 -3.13 2.37
CA ASN A 205 -7.44 -3.79 1.16
C ASN A 205 -7.83 -5.28 1.14
N ALA A 206 -7.99 -5.82 -0.07
CA ALA A 206 -8.33 -7.21 -0.27
C ALA A 206 -7.56 -7.83 -1.45
N ALA A 207 -7.34 -9.15 -1.38
CA ALA A 207 -6.72 -9.89 -2.46
C ALA A 207 -7.66 -10.00 -3.68
N GLY A 208 -7.12 -9.77 -4.87
CA GLY A 208 -7.84 -9.87 -6.14
C GLY A 208 -8.23 -8.52 -6.75
N ARG A 209 -9.02 -8.59 -7.84
CA ARG A 209 -9.59 -7.46 -8.59
C ARG A 209 -11.01 -7.76 -9.06
N THR A 210 -11.82 -8.35 -8.20
CA THR A 210 -13.18 -8.78 -8.51
C THR A 210 -14.20 -8.06 -7.64
N ALA A 211 -15.47 -8.16 -7.97
CA ALA A 211 -16.58 -7.70 -7.13
C ALA A 211 -16.40 -8.14 -5.67
N THR A 212 -16.04 -9.40 -5.44
CA THR A 212 -15.80 -9.95 -4.10
C THR A 212 -14.64 -9.23 -3.37
N SER A 213 -13.59 -8.81 -4.09
CA SER A 213 -12.48 -8.07 -3.48
C SER A 213 -12.93 -6.71 -3.00
N LEU A 214 -13.70 -5.97 -3.80
CA LEU A 214 -14.26 -4.67 -3.40
C LEU A 214 -15.26 -4.82 -2.25
N LYS A 215 -16.16 -5.82 -2.30
CA LYS A 215 -17.09 -6.11 -1.20
C LYS A 215 -16.34 -6.33 0.11
N LYS A 216 -15.26 -7.13 0.11
CA LYS A 216 -14.43 -7.33 1.32
C LYS A 216 -13.85 -6.02 1.85
N CYS A 217 -13.37 -5.13 0.98
CA CYS A 217 -12.87 -3.83 1.42
C CYS A 217 -13.98 -2.97 2.03
N LEU A 218 -15.16 -2.91 1.39
CA LEU A 218 -16.28 -2.11 1.88
C LEU A 218 -16.89 -2.68 3.18
N MET A 219 -16.80 -3.98 3.41
CA MET A 219 -17.27 -4.61 4.64
C MET A 219 -16.36 -4.37 5.86
N GLU A 220 -15.12 -3.86 5.65
CA GLU A 220 -14.30 -3.35 6.78
C GLU A 220 -14.85 -2.02 7.35
N LEU A 221 -15.75 -1.33 6.63
CA LEU A 221 -16.44 -0.14 7.10
C LEU A 221 -17.67 -0.53 7.92
N THR A 222 -18.00 0.29 8.94
CA THR A 222 -19.26 0.14 9.65
C THR A 222 -20.46 0.40 8.72
N ASN A 223 -21.65 0.02 9.15
CA ASN A 223 -22.87 0.28 8.35
C ASN A 223 -23.11 1.79 8.20
N GLU A 224 -22.93 2.55 9.28
CA GLU A 224 -23.05 4.00 9.30
C GLU A 224 -22.08 4.66 8.32
N GLN A 225 -20.83 4.18 8.29
CA GLN A 225 -19.84 4.67 7.35
C GLN A 225 -20.23 4.38 5.90
N ARG A 226 -20.70 3.16 5.59
CA ARG A 226 -21.16 2.82 4.24
C ARG A 226 -22.31 3.70 3.77
N LEU A 227 -23.24 4.02 4.66
CA LEU A 227 -24.36 4.93 4.40
C LEU A 227 -23.92 6.40 4.26
N ALA A 228 -22.82 6.79 4.91
CA ALA A 228 -22.24 8.13 4.87
C ALA A 228 -21.41 8.41 3.62
N VAL A 229 -21.06 7.40 2.82
CA VAL A 229 -20.31 7.59 1.56
C VAL A 229 -21.17 8.40 0.58
N GLN A 230 -20.64 9.54 0.16
CA GLN A 230 -21.30 10.45 -0.80
C GLN A 230 -20.82 10.20 -2.24
N PHE A 231 -19.53 9.95 -2.40
CA PHE A 231 -18.92 9.65 -3.69
C PHE A 231 -17.94 8.48 -3.57
N LEU A 232 -18.02 7.57 -4.52
CA LEU A 232 -17.09 6.45 -4.65
C LEU A 232 -16.60 6.35 -6.10
N ALA A 233 -15.33 6.66 -6.32
CA ALA A 233 -14.69 6.49 -7.62
C ALA A 233 -14.19 5.05 -7.77
N VAL A 234 -14.52 4.41 -8.90
CA VAL A 234 -14.12 3.03 -9.22
C VAL A 234 -13.72 2.93 -10.69
N ASP A 235 -12.97 1.87 -11.04
CA ASP A 235 -12.74 1.53 -12.44
C ASP A 235 -14.04 1.10 -13.14
N MET A 236 -14.07 1.24 -14.47
CA MET A 236 -15.18 0.81 -15.32
C MET A 236 -15.29 -0.72 -15.38
N HIS A 237 -15.66 -1.31 -14.27
CA HIS A 237 -15.86 -2.73 -14.08
C HIS A 237 -17.22 -2.99 -13.44
N ASP A 238 -18.11 -3.72 -14.15
CA ASP A 238 -19.49 -3.96 -13.70
C ASP A 238 -19.56 -4.52 -12.26
N GLY A 239 -18.65 -5.43 -11.92
CA GLY A 239 -18.59 -6.02 -10.59
C GLY A 239 -18.21 -5.00 -9.49
N PHE A 240 -17.40 -3.99 -9.80
CA PHE A 240 -17.08 -2.93 -8.84
C PHE A 240 -18.27 -2.00 -8.67
N ILE A 241 -18.89 -1.58 -9.77
CA ILE A 241 -20.05 -0.68 -9.74
C ILE A 241 -21.23 -1.34 -9.01
N SER A 242 -21.55 -2.61 -9.30
CA SER A 242 -22.62 -3.33 -8.61
C SER A 242 -22.35 -3.49 -7.12
N SER A 243 -21.11 -3.82 -6.73
CA SER A 243 -20.72 -3.94 -5.32
C SER A 243 -20.79 -2.61 -4.58
N ALA A 244 -20.39 -1.52 -5.25
CA ALA A 244 -20.48 -0.17 -4.70
C ALA A 244 -21.94 0.25 -4.46
N ARG A 245 -22.84 0.02 -5.42
CA ARG A 245 -24.28 0.32 -5.29
C ARG A 245 -24.95 -0.52 -4.20
N GLU A 246 -24.56 -1.78 -4.07
CA GLU A 246 -25.13 -2.70 -3.07
C GLU A 246 -24.74 -2.30 -1.63
N LEU A 247 -23.46 -1.95 -1.40
CA LEU A 247 -22.94 -1.72 -0.06
C LEU A 247 -22.89 -0.25 0.35
N CYS A 248 -22.91 0.68 -0.60
CA CYS A 248 -22.95 2.13 -0.37
C CYS A 248 -24.13 2.74 -1.14
N PRO A 249 -25.38 2.49 -0.73
CA PRO A 249 -26.55 2.85 -1.53
C PRO A 249 -26.74 4.35 -1.72
N ASN A 250 -26.22 5.19 -0.82
CA ASN A 250 -26.29 6.64 -0.90
C ASN A 250 -25.15 7.24 -1.75
N ALA A 251 -24.16 6.44 -2.14
CA ALA A 251 -23.00 6.92 -2.85
C ALA A 251 -23.30 7.19 -4.34
N LYS A 252 -22.91 8.34 -4.82
CA LYS A 252 -22.80 8.61 -6.26
C LYS A 252 -21.55 7.93 -6.79
N ILE A 253 -21.72 6.96 -7.67
CA ILE A 253 -20.59 6.23 -8.26
C ILE A 253 -20.01 7.03 -9.42
N ALA A 254 -18.71 7.28 -9.40
CA ALA A 254 -17.97 7.93 -10.48
C ALA A 254 -16.98 6.95 -11.09
N VAL A 255 -16.77 7.03 -12.41
CA VAL A 255 -15.67 6.31 -13.07
C VAL A 255 -14.39 7.15 -13.02
N ASP A 256 -13.27 6.45 -12.92
CA ASP A 256 -11.97 7.09 -12.99
C ASP A 256 -11.70 7.65 -14.41
N ARG A 257 -11.47 8.98 -14.47
CA ARG A 257 -11.07 9.66 -15.71
C ARG A 257 -9.85 9.04 -16.39
N PHE A 258 -8.87 8.62 -15.59
CA PHE A 258 -7.64 8.03 -16.13
C PHE A 258 -7.95 6.75 -16.92
N HIS A 259 -8.73 5.85 -16.32
CA HIS A 259 -9.15 4.60 -16.97
C HIS A 259 -10.02 4.85 -18.23
N LEU A 260 -10.90 5.86 -18.15
CA LEU A 260 -11.71 6.26 -19.33
C LEU A 260 -10.82 6.78 -20.47
N ALA A 261 -9.86 7.66 -20.17
CA ALA A 261 -8.91 8.17 -21.14
C ALA A 261 -8.01 7.05 -21.71
N GLN A 262 -7.58 6.12 -20.85
CA GLN A 262 -6.81 4.96 -21.29
C GLN A 262 -7.60 4.10 -22.28
N LYS A 263 -8.88 3.82 -22.00
CA LYS A 263 -9.75 3.07 -22.93
C LYS A 263 -9.93 3.77 -24.26
N LEU A 264 -10.07 5.10 -24.25
CA LEU A 264 -10.14 5.88 -25.48
C LEU A 264 -8.83 5.77 -26.30
N ASN A 265 -7.68 5.90 -25.64
CA ASN A 265 -6.37 5.77 -26.29
C ASN A 265 -6.12 4.36 -26.83
N GLU A 266 -6.57 3.31 -26.11
CA GLU A 266 -6.54 1.93 -26.62
C GLU A 266 -7.34 1.81 -27.94
N LYS A 267 -8.51 2.43 -28.02
CA LYS A 267 -9.33 2.43 -29.24
C LYS A 267 -8.73 3.28 -30.37
N PHE A 268 -8.07 4.36 -30.04
CA PHE A 268 -7.30 5.10 -31.02
C PHE A 268 -6.11 4.28 -31.58
N ASP A 269 -5.41 3.56 -30.71
CA ASP A 269 -4.32 2.64 -31.14
C ASP A 269 -4.84 1.50 -32.05
N GLU A 270 -6.07 1.03 -31.82
CA GLU A 270 -6.73 0.08 -32.73
C GLU A 270 -6.92 0.70 -34.13
N VAL A 271 -7.41 1.96 -34.24
CA VAL A 271 -7.52 2.68 -35.52
C VAL A 271 -6.15 2.80 -36.19
N ARG A 272 -5.14 3.23 -35.45
CA ARG A 272 -3.76 3.30 -35.96
C ARG A 272 -3.27 1.98 -36.54
N LYS A 273 -3.51 0.85 -35.85
CA LYS A 273 -3.12 -0.49 -36.31
C LYS A 273 -3.87 -0.92 -37.55
N GLU A 274 -5.16 -0.58 -37.66
CA GLU A 274 -5.97 -0.86 -38.85
C GLU A 274 -5.41 -0.08 -40.05
N GLU A 275 -5.08 1.21 -39.86
CA GLU A 275 -4.49 2.04 -40.95
C GLU A 275 -3.09 1.56 -41.37
N LEU A 276 -2.23 1.21 -40.38
CA LEU A 276 -0.92 0.62 -40.66
C LEU A 276 -1.04 -0.66 -41.52
N ALA A 277 -2.02 -1.52 -41.20
CA ALA A 277 -2.25 -2.76 -41.94
C ALA A 277 -2.72 -2.49 -43.37
N LYS A 278 -3.44 -1.36 -43.62
CA LYS A 278 -3.82 -0.91 -44.99
C LYS A 278 -2.58 -0.42 -45.73
N VAL A 279 -1.77 0.44 -45.10
CA VAL A 279 -0.55 1.00 -45.72
C VAL A 279 0.40 -0.12 -46.15
N LYS A 280 0.61 -1.13 -45.32
CA LYS A 280 1.47 -2.29 -45.64
C LYS A 280 0.97 -3.18 -46.76
N LYS A 281 -0.30 -3.07 -47.12
CA LYS A 281 -0.90 -3.79 -48.28
C LYS A 281 -0.89 -3.02 -49.58
N LEU A 282 -0.52 -1.73 -49.56
CA LEU A 282 -0.41 -0.91 -50.78
C LEU A 282 0.77 -1.43 -51.61
N LYS A 283 0.57 -1.37 -52.94
CA LYS A 283 1.61 -1.78 -53.91
C LYS A 283 2.80 -0.80 -53.90
N GLU A 284 2.53 0.48 -53.68
CA GLU A 284 3.55 1.51 -53.52
C GLU A 284 3.93 1.64 -52.06
N LYS A 285 5.24 1.68 -51.78
CA LYS A 285 5.76 1.89 -50.44
C LYS A 285 5.54 3.33 -50.00
N HIS A 286 4.77 3.53 -48.95
CA HIS A 286 4.58 4.82 -48.27
C HIS A 286 5.42 4.88 -46.99
N GLU A 287 6.74 5.00 -47.11
CA GLU A 287 7.70 4.95 -46.01
C GLU A 287 7.34 5.93 -44.87
N PHE A 288 6.95 7.16 -45.23
CA PHE A 288 6.52 8.16 -44.21
C PHE A 288 5.32 7.69 -43.41
N LEU A 289 4.26 7.17 -44.06
CA LEU A 289 3.07 6.70 -43.34
C LEU A 289 3.39 5.48 -42.48
N GLU A 290 4.23 4.57 -42.97
CA GLU A 290 4.65 3.41 -42.21
C GLU A 290 5.47 3.81 -40.98
N GLU A 291 6.40 4.76 -41.10
CA GLU A 291 7.19 5.30 -40.01
C GLU A 291 6.31 5.96 -38.94
N MET A 292 5.40 6.86 -39.35
CA MET A 292 4.48 7.57 -38.44
C MET A 292 3.53 6.61 -37.71
N LEU A 293 3.09 5.54 -38.35
CA LEU A 293 2.11 4.63 -37.77
C LEU A 293 2.73 3.43 -37.01
N SER A 294 4.01 3.08 -37.26
CA SER A 294 4.65 1.93 -36.60
C SER A 294 5.87 2.26 -35.76
N GLY A 295 6.60 3.32 -36.12
CA GLY A 295 7.88 3.66 -35.53
C GLY A 295 7.82 4.37 -34.18
N SER A 296 8.96 4.95 -33.81
CA SER A 296 9.09 5.76 -32.57
C SER A 296 8.21 7.02 -32.57
N LYS A 297 7.85 7.55 -33.73
CA LYS A 297 7.03 8.75 -33.91
C LYS A 297 5.54 8.55 -33.52
N ARG A 298 5.07 7.31 -33.33
CA ARG A 298 3.67 7.04 -32.94
C ARG A 298 3.21 7.76 -31.67
N PHE A 299 4.15 8.12 -30.76
CA PHE A 299 3.82 8.86 -29.53
C PHE A 299 3.28 10.27 -29.81
N ILE A 300 3.65 10.89 -30.96
CA ILE A 300 3.16 12.20 -31.39
C ILE A 300 1.63 12.20 -31.51
N LEU A 301 1.04 11.04 -31.85
CA LEU A 301 -0.40 10.89 -32.03
C LEU A 301 -1.16 10.97 -30.70
N VAL A 302 -0.55 10.50 -29.61
CA VAL A 302 -1.19 10.41 -28.28
C VAL A 302 -0.77 11.53 -27.34
N GLU A 303 0.22 12.37 -27.72
CA GLU A 303 0.61 13.54 -26.93
C GLU A 303 -0.59 14.51 -26.81
N ARG A 304 -0.95 14.84 -25.56
CA ARG A 304 -2.09 15.73 -25.28
C ARG A 304 -1.74 17.21 -25.46
N ASP A 305 -0.54 17.56 -25.04
CA ASP A 305 -0.03 18.93 -25.12
C ASP A 305 0.83 19.05 -26.39
N LYS A 306 0.16 19.34 -27.51
CA LYS A 306 0.82 19.43 -28.80
C LYS A 306 1.88 20.55 -28.83
N ASP A 307 1.71 21.58 -28.01
CA ASP A 307 2.64 22.71 -27.94
C ASP A 307 4.03 22.33 -27.41
N LYS A 308 4.12 21.18 -26.75
CA LYS A 308 5.39 20.60 -26.28
C LYS A 308 6.17 19.83 -27.36
N LEU A 309 5.55 19.57 -28.48
CA LEU A 309 6.22 18.85 -29.56
C LEU A 309 7.26 19.76 -30.26
N PRO A 310 8.41 19.19 -30.68
CA PRO A 310 9.34 19.90 -31.58
C PRO A 310 8.66 20.31 -32.88
N GLN A 311 9.14 21.37 -33.53
CA GLN A 311 8.57 21.86 -34.80
C GLN A 311 8.53 20.78 -35.90
N SER A 312 9.58 19.94 -35.98
CA SER A 312 9.63 18.81 -36.92
C SER A 312 8.47 17.85 -36.75
N ASP A 313 8.08 17.59 -35.48
CA ASP A 313 6.97 16.69 -35.16
C ASP A 313 5.61 17.33 -35.46
N HIS A 314 5.49 18.68 -35.36
CA HIS A 314 4.31 19.42 -35.83
C HIS A 314 4.13 19.28 -37.35
N ASP A 315 5.21 19.43 -38.11
CA ASP A 315 5.19 19.32 -39.56
C ASP A 315 4.84 17.90 -40.00
N ASP A 316 5.45 16.90 -39.38
CA ASP A 316 5.13 15.49 -39.61
C ASP A 316 3.67 15.16 -39.29
N LEU A 317 3.14 15.71 -38.18
CA LEU A 317 1.75 15.53 -37.78
C LEU A 317 0.78 16.20 -38.80
N ALA A 318 1.10 17.39 -39.27
CA ALA A 318 0.33 18.10 -40.31
C ALA A 318 0.29 17.29 -41.60
N LYS A 319 1.43 16.79 -42.06
CA LYS A 319 1.55 15.92 -43.23
C LYS A 319 0.77 14.61 -43.07
N LEU A 320 0.85 13.95 -41.91
CA LEU A 320 0.09 12.75 -41.65
C LEU A 320 -1.43 12.97 -41.70
N LYS A 321 -1.91 14.10 -41.14
CA LYS A 321 -3.33 14.48 -41.17
C LYS A 321 -3.84 14.67 -42.59
N MET A 322 -3.02 15.19 -43.50
CA MET A 322 -3.35 15.32 -44.90
C MET A 322 -3.38 13.99 -45.65
N LEU A 323 -2.46 13.09 -45.33
CA LEU A 323 -2.28 11.82 -46.04
C LEU A 323 -3.20 10.69 -45.51
N ASN A 324 -3.72 10.81 -44.31
CA ASN A 324 -4.58 9.78 -43.71
C ASN A 324 -5.79 10.41 -42.99
N GLU A 325 -6.92 10.42 -43.70
CA GLU A 325 -8.17 10.99 -43.20
C GLU A 325 -8.70 10.26 -41.94
N ASN A 326 -8.56 8.93 -41.88
CA ASN A 326 -9.03 8.16 -40.75
C ASN A 326 -8.27 8.49 -39.45
N ILE A 327 -6.95 8.65 -39.55
CA ILE A 327 -6.12 9.09 -38.41
C ILE A 327 -6.48 10.50 -38.00
N ASN A 328 -6.63 11.42 -38.95
CA ASN A 328 -7.02 12.80 -38.64
C ASN A 328 -8.39 12.87 -37.97
N THR A 329 -9.38 12.17 -38.51
CA THR A 329 -10.73 12.06 -37.90
C THR A 329 -10.69 11.46 -36.50
N ALA A 330 -9.92 10.39 -36.31
CA ALA A 330 -9.77 9.75 -34.99
C ALA A 330 -9.14 10.71 -33.98
N MET A 331 -8.09 11.46 -34.37
CA MET A 331 -7.45 12.44 -33.49
C MET A 331 -8.42 13.54 -33.04
N ILE A 332 -9.19 14.11 -34.00
CA ILE A 332 -10.21 15.11 -33.68
C ILE A 332 -11.25 14.57 -32.68
N LEU A 333 -11.74 13.35 -32.91
CA LEU A 333 -12.74 12.74 -32.05
C LEU A 333 -12.19 12.44 -30.65
N VAL A 334 -10.94 12.01 -30.54
CA VAL A 334 -10.26 11.75 -29.27
C VAL A 334 -10.07 13.07 -28.49
N GLU A 335 -9.57 14.10 -29.17
CA GLU A 335 -9.39 15.42 -28.54
C GLU A 335 -10.72 16.04 -28.12
N TYR A 336 -11.75 15.94 -28.95
CA TYR A 336 -13.09 16.43 -28.61
C TYR A 336 -13.62 15.74 -27.36
N PHE A 337 -13.48 14.40 -27.24
CA PHE A 337 -13.92 13.67 -26.04
C PHE A 337 -13.17 14.11 -24.79
N HIS A 338 -11.85 14.33 -24.87
CA HIS A 338 -11.08 14.87 -23.75
C HIS A 338 -11.61 16.23 -23.29
N ARG A 339 -11.91 17.13 -24.23
CA ARG A 339 -12.50 18.44 -23.93
C ARG A 339 -13.91 18.33 -23.34
N LEU A 340 -14.67 17.29 -23.66
CA LEU A 340 -15.96 17.03 -23.03
C LEU A 340 -15.82 16.71 -21.55
N LEU A 341 -14.82 15.91 -21.17
CA LEU A 341 -14.57 15.56 -19.76
C LEU A 341 -14.13 16.78 -18.91
N ASP A 342 -13.64 17.84 -19.54
CA ASP A 342 -13.24 19.09 -18.88
C ASP A 342 -14.39 20.10 -18.75
N ARG A 343 -15.61 19.76 -19.21
CA ARG A 343 -16.79 20.62 -19.10
C ARG A 343 -17.22 20.81 -17.66
N LYS A 344 -17.57 22.06 -17.29
CA LYS A 344 -17.96 22.42 -15.91
C LYS A 344 -19.38 21.99 -15.52
N THR A 345 -20.26 21.74 -16.50
CA THR A 345 -21.66 21.39 -16.21
C THR A 345 -22.08 20.11 -16.93
N VAL A 346 -22.89 19.32 -16.27
CA VAL A 346 -23.48 18.09 -16.84
C VAL A 346 -24.29 18.38 -18.10
N LYS A 347 -25.03 19.50 -18.15
CA LYS A 347 -25.81 19.91 -19.33
C LYS A 347 -24.89 20.11 -20.53
N SER A 348 -23.82 20.92 -20.40
CA SER A 348 -22.85 21.17 -21.47
C SER A 348 -22.15 19.87 -21.91
N PHE A 349 -21.80 19.00 -20.95
CA PHE A 349 -21.23 17.69 -21.24
C PHE A 349 -22.19 16.83 -22.07
N SER A 350 -23.45 16.64 -21.63
CA SER A 350 -24.42 15.79 -22.31
C SER A 350 -24.72 16.28 -23.72
N THR A 351 -24.98 17.58 -23.90
CA THR A 351 -25.21 18.16 -25.25
C THR A 351 -23.99 17.97 -26.17
N GLY A 352 -22.76 18.14 -25.64
CA GLY A 352 -21.54 17.91 -26.40
C GLY A 352 -21.33 16.44 -26.74
N LEU A 353 -21.68 15.54 -25.80
CA LEU A 353 -21.58 14.10 -26.00
C LEU A 353 -22.52 13.59 -27.08
N ASP A 354 -23.75 14.10 -27.16
CA ASP A 354 -24.69 13.76 -28.25
C ASP A 354 -24.12 14.13 -29.62
N LYS A 355 -23.52 15.33 -29.75
CA LYS A 355 -22.82 15.74 -30.96
C LYS A 355 -21.64 14.79 -31.26
N TRP A 356 -20.86 14.45 -30.25
CA TRP A 356 -19.75 13.52 -30.40
C TRP A 356 -20.21 12.14 -30.88
N PHE A 357 -21.31 11.59 -30.34
CA PHE A 357 -21.89 10.33 -30.82
C PHE A 357 -22.30 10.39 -32.29
N GLY A 358 -22.87 11.52 -32.72
CA GLY A 358 -23.20 11.78 -34.14
C GLY A 358 -21.94 11.70 -35.03
N LEU A 359 -20.87 12.41 -34.65
CA LEU A 359 -19.60 12.42 -35.37
C LEU A 359 -18.96 11.04 -35.44
N VAL A 360 -18.94 10.29 -34.31
CA VAL A 360 -18.43 8.90 -34.27
C VAL A 360 -19.26 7.97 -35.16
N LYS A 361 -20.57 8.17 -35.25
CA LYS A 361 -21.44 7.38 -36.14
C LYS A 361 -21.08 7.61 -37.61
N VAL A 362 -20.89 8.88 -38.01
CA VAL A 362 -20.54 9.28 -39.38
C VAL A 362 -19.12 8.87 -39.75
N SER A 363 -18.15 8.94 -38.84
CA SER A 363 -16.74 8.63 -39.11
C SER A 363 -16.50 7.18 -39.62
N GLY A 364 -17.41 6.27 -39.40
CA GLY A 364 -17.24 4.87 -39.83
C GLY A 364 -16.22 4.07 -38.97
N LEU A 365 -15.44 4.69 -38.08
CA LEU A 365 -14.35 4.08 -37.32
C LEU A 365 -14.87 3.08 -36.27
N LYS A 366 -14.74 1.78 -36.57
CA LYS A 366 -15.26 0.70 -35.71
C LYS A 366 -14.73 0.75 -34.25
N PRO A 367 -13.44 0.99 -34.00
CA PRO A 367 -12.93 1.06 -32.63
C PRO A 367 -13.59 2.18 -31.82
N LEU A 368 -13.78 3.38 -32.39
CA LEU A 368 -14.43 4.50 -31.73
C LEU A 368 -15.93 4.27 -31.53
N LYS A 369 -16.62 3.58 -32.47
CA LYS A 369 -18.01 3.13 -32.25
C LYS A 369 -18.11 2.17 -31.07
N SER A 370 -17.14 1.29 -30.90
CA SER A 370 -17.06 0.38 -29.73
C SER A 370 -16.89 1.19 -28.43
N PHE A 371 -16.02 2.22 -28.42
CA PHE A 371 -15.86 3.10 -27.27
C PHE A 371 -17.14 3.90 -26.97
N ALA A 372 -17.83 4.38 -28.00
CA ALA A 372 -19.11 5.08 -27.82
C ALA A 372 -20.18 4.19 -27.14
N LYS A 373 -20.21 2.89 -27.44
CA LYS A 373 -21.07 1.93 -26.70
C LYS A 373 -20.66 1.83 -25.23
N LEU A 374 -19.37 1.79 -24.94
CA LEU A 374 -18.86 1.77 -23.56
C LEU A 374 -19.28 3.04 -22.80
N VAL A 375 -19.11 4.23 -23.42
CA VAL A 375 -19.52 5.51 -22.84
C VAL A 375 -21.02 5.54 -22.55
N LYS A 376 -21.87 5.02 -23.45
CA LYS A 376 -23.32 4.92 -23.22
C LYS A 376 -23.64 4.00 -22.05
N LYS A 377 -22.92 2.88 -21.92
CA LYS A 377 -23.12 1.91 -20.82
C LYS A 377 -22.83 2.54 -19.45
N TYR A 378 -21.79 3.35 -19.34
CA TYR A 378 -21.34 3.97 -18.07
C TYR A 378 -21.68 5.47 -18.01
N PHE A 379 -22.74 5.89 -18.71
CA PHE A 379 -23.09 7.31 -18.83
C PHE A 379 -23.31 8.00 -17.49
N ASP A 380 -24.03 7.34 -16.58
CA ASP A 380 -24.37 7.92 -15.27
C ASP A 380 -23.14 8.09 -14.39
N GLU A 381 -22.22 7.13 -14.41
CA GLU A 381 -20.96 7.21 -13.67
C GLU A 381 -20.02 8.27 -14.26
N ILE A 382 -19.98 8.41 -15.59
CA ILE A 382 -19.22 9.48 -16.26
C ILE A 382 -19.82 10.85 -15.95
N LYS A 383 -21.15 10.96 -15.96
CA LYS A 383 -21.87 12.19 -15.58
C LYS A 383 -21.59 12.58 -14.13
N THR A 384 -21.52 11.59 -13.23
CA THR A 384 -21.10 11.81 -11.83
C THR A 384 -19.69 12.35 -11.75
N TYR A 385 -18.73 11.80 -12.51
CA TYR A 385 -17.39 12.36 -12.58
C TYR A 385 -17.40 13.83 -13.03
N VAL A 386 -18.09 14.15 -14.13
CA VAL A 386 -18.18 15.53 -14.65
C VAL A 386 -18.83 16.49 -13.65
N SER A 387 -19.77 16.05 -12.84
CA SER A 387 -20.42 16.89 -11.82
C SER A 387 -19.58 17.13 -10.59
N SER A 388 -18.75 16.16 -10.20
CA SER A 388 -17.95 16.20 -8.96
C SER A 388 -16.53 16.67 -9.20
N HIS A 389 -16.00 16.46 -10.40
CA HIS A 389 -14.57 16.57 -10.74
C HIS A 389 -13.66 15.87 -9.72
N LEU A 390 -14.17 14.79 -9.10
CA LEU A 390 -13.40 14.00 -8.15
C LEU A 390 -12.20 13.41 -8.88
N THR A 391 -11.04 13.97 -8.63
CA THR A 391 -9.81 13.49 -9.26
C THR A 391 -9.31 12.27 -8.52
N THR A 392 -8.80 11.27 -9.23
CA THR A 392 -8.15 10.10 -8.65
C THR A 392 -6.69 10.37 -8.23
N ALA A 393 -6.25 11.63 -8.23
CA ALA A 393 -4.88 12.03 -7.91
C ALA A 393 -4.38 11.46 -6.58
N VAL A 394 -5.24 11.41 -5.56
CA VAL A 394 -4.90 10.81 -4.25
C VAL A 394 -4.63 9.30 -4.41
N SER A 395 -5.50 8.58 -5.13
CA SER A 395 -5.33 7.15 -5.38
C SER A 395 -4.12 6.87 -6.24
N GLU A 396 -3.88 7.69 -7.28
CA GLU A 396 -2.71 7.57 -8.14
C GLU A 396 -1.41 7.79 -7.35
N GLY A 397 -1.36 8.84 -6.52
CA GLY A 397 -0.24 9.10 -5.61
C GLY A 397 0.03 7.93 -4.67
N LEU A 398 -1.00 7.37 -4.05
CA LEU A 398 -0.89 6.18 -3.19
C LEU A 398 -0.47 4.95 -3.99
N ASN A 399 -1.01 4.73 -5.17
CA ASN A 399 -0.61 3.62 -6.04
C ASN A 399 0.86 3.73 -6.45
N ASN A 400 1.37 4.94 -6.70
CA ASN A 400 2.78 5.16 -6.96
C ASN A 400 3.64 4.85 -5.71
N LYS A 401 3.21 5.27 -4.52
CA LYS A 401 3.85 4.90 -3.24
C LYS A 401 3.87 3.38 -3.04
N ILE A 402 2.78 2.69 -3.33
CA ILE A 402 2.68 1.22 -3.26
C ILE A 402 3.62 0.54 -4.27
N LYS A 403 3.74 1.08 -5.50
CA LYS A 403 4.70 0.58 -6.50
C LYS A 403 6.15 0.75 -6.03
N VAL A 404 6.49 1.88 -5.38
CA VAL A 404 7.80 2.10 -4.76
C VAL A 404 8.03 1.09 -3.64
N LEU A 405 7.09 0.94 -2.72
CA LEU A 405 7.14 -0.04 -1.63
C LEU A 405 7.43 -1.47 -2.16
N LYS A 406 6.73 -1.86 -3.23
CA LYS A 406 6.95 -3.15 -3.90
C LYS A 406 8.39 -3.29 -4.45
N ARG A 407 8.94 -2.22 -5.04
CA ARG A 407 10.32 -2.21 -5.57
C ARG A 407 11.36 -2.27 -4.47
N MET A 408 11.17 -1.52 -3.37
CA MET A 408 12.07 -1.54 -2.21
C MET A 408 12.21 -2.95 -1.62
N GLY A 409 11.14 -3.74 -1.59
CA GLY A 409 11.15 -5.13 -1.13
C GLY A 409 11.59 -6.15 -2.19
N TYR A 410 12.13 -5.71 -3.35
CA TYR A 410 12.46 -6.58 -4.48
C TYR A 410 11.32 -7.55 -4.88
N GLY A 411 10.08 -7.14 -4.60
CA GLY A 411 8.87 -7.93 -4.76
C GLY A 411 8.48 -8.72 -3.51
N TYR A 412 7.18 -8.91 -3.36
CA TYR A 412 6.60 -9.67 -2.25
C TYR A 412 6.08 -11.02 -2.73
N THR A 413 6.47 -12.08 -2.06
CA THR A 413 5.95 -13.44 -2.33
C THR A 413 4.67 -13.72 -1.55
N ASN A 414 4.58 -13.22 -0.32
CA ASN A 414 3.41 -13.36 0.55
C ASN A 414 2.45 -12.17 0.37
N GLN A 415 1.24 -12.46 -0.14
CA GLN A 415 0.23 -11.44 -0.42
C GLN A 415 -0.29 -10.76 0.84
N LYS A 416 -0.56 -11.54 1.92
CA LYS A 416 -1.03 -11.00 3.22
C LYS A 416 0.00 -10.05 3.82
N SER A 417 1.28 -10.42 3.77
CA SER A 417 2.37 -9.57 4.24
C SER A 417 2.46 -8.25 3.48
N PHE A 418 2.29 -8.28 2.15
CA PHE A 418 2.28 -7.06 1.35
C PHE A 418 1.05 -6.19 1.62
N MET A 419 -0.12 -6.78 1.79
CA MET A 419 -1.35 -6.07 2.15
C MET A 419 -1.20 -5.34 3.49
N ASN A 420 -0.64 -6.01 4.50
CA ASN A 420 -0.34 -5.39 5.80
C ASN A 420 0.65 -4.23 5.64
N LYS A 421 1.69 -4.41 4.83
CA LYS A 421 2.69 -3.37 4.58
C LYS A 421 2.11 -2.16 3.85
N ILE A 422 1.13 -2.35 2.97
CA ILE A 422 0.37 -1.25 2.36
C ILE A 422 -0.39 -0.46 3.43
N LEU A 423 -1.11 -1.14 4.34
CA LEU A 423 -1.83 -0.47 5.44
C LEU A 423 -0.88 0.25 6.40
N GLN A 424 0.32 -0.29 6.62
CA GLN A 424 1.34 0.34 7.46
C GLN A 424 1.90 1.62 6.82
N ARG A 425 2.27 1.57 5.55
CA ARG A 425 2.94 2.68 4.84
C ARG A 425 2.00 3.71 4.24
N CYS A 426 0.80 3.28 3.88
CA CYS A 426 -0.18 4.10 3.18
C CYS A 426 -1.49 4.26 3.95
N GLY A 427 -1.65 3.60 5.10
CA GLY A 427 -2.83 3.65 5.96
C GLY A 427 -2.51 4.15 7.37
N PHE A 428 -3.28 3.67 8.34
CA PHE A 428 -3.18 4.04 9.76
C PHE A 428 -2.45 2.99 10.63
N LEU A 429 -1.95 1.90 10.04
CA LEU A 429 -1.36 0.77 10.76
C LEU A 429 0.12 1.01 11.11
N ASN A 430 0.44 2.09 11.81
CA ASN A 430 1.80 2.45 12.20
C ASN A 430 1.83 3.23 13.53
N SER A 431 3.03 3.39 14.09
CA SER A 431 3.25 4.03 15.41
C SER A 431 2.92 5.53 15.44
N THR A 432 2.71 6.20 14.31
CA THR A 432 2.23 7.59 14.28
C THR A 432 0.79 7.70 14.80
N TYR A 433 -0.01 6.66 14.63
CA TYR A 433 -1.43 6.65 14.95
C TYR A 433 -1.78 5.71 16.10
N ILE A 434 -0.91 4.76 16.43
CA ILE A 434 -1.15 3.73 17.45
C ILE A 434 0.00 3.79 18.44
N ASP A 435 -0.33 4.09 19.69
CA ASP A 435 0.67 4.03 20.76
C ASP A 435 1.06 2.57 21.02
N THR A 436 2.29 2.24 20.66
CA THR A 436 2.87 0.92 20.86
C THR A 436 3.69 0.83 22.16
N THR A 437 3.89 1.95 22.85
CA THR A 437 4.65 1.99 24.13
C THR A 437 3.94 1.22 25.24
N GLY A 438 2.61 1.23 25.25
CA GLY A 438 1.79 0.43 26.17
C GLY A 438 2.00 -1.09 26.08
N TRP A 439 2.57 -1.60 24.98
CA TRP A 439 2.92 -3.03 24.86
C TRP A 439 4.07 -3.43 25.79
N ILE A 440 4.86 -2.45 26.22
CA ILE A 440 5.96 -2.64 27.18
C ILE A 440 5.40 -2.90 28.57
N TRP A 441 4.25 -2.29 28.91
CA TRP A 441 3.69 -2.27 30.27
C TRP A 441 2.38 -3.07 30.41
N GLY A 442 1.63 -3.30 29.34
CA GLY A 442 0.25 -3.80 29.36
C GLY A 442 0.05 -5.27 29.70
N HIS A 443 1.09 -6.04 30.09
CA HIS A 443 0.91 -7.45 30.50
C HIS A 443 0.40 -7.59 31.94
N PHE A 444 0.41 -6.53 32.75
CA PHE A 444 -0.09 -6.59 34.13
C PHE A 444 -1.58 -6.22 34.24
N GLU A 445 -2.12 -5.37 33.39
CA GLU A 445 -3.56 -5.04 33.43
C GLU A 445 -4.46 -6.21 33.02
N ALA A 446 -3.94 -7.16 32.26
CA ALA A 446 -4.69 -8.38 31.89
C ALA A 446 -4.61 -9.50 32.92
N LEU A 447 -3.84 -9.33 34.00
CA LEU A 447 -3.67 -10.30 35.08
C LEU A 447 -4.17 -9.77 36.45
N ALA A 448 -4.59 -8.51 36.52
CA ALA A 448 -5.31 -7.91 37.64
C ALA A 448 -6.83 -8.01 37.42
#